data_122d809f8c1f08c7036347cfd0412a27
#
_entry.id   122d809f8c1f08c7036347cfd0412a27
#
_cell.length_a   1.000
_cell.length_b   1.000
_cell.length_c   1.000
_cell.angle_alpha   90.00
_cell.angle_beta   90.00
_cell.angle_gamma   90.00
#
_symmetry.space_group_name_H-M   'P 1'
#
loop_
_entity.id
_entity.type
_entity.pdbx_description
1 polymer ?
#
loop_
_entity_poly.entity_id
_entity_poly.type
_entity_poly.pdbx_seq_one_letter_code
_entity_poly.pdbx_strand_id
1 'polypeptide(L)'
;MKKKILLILALIFLAAPSYSADEIVLEIPEEETEVVQDAVASEYGLGEERTLRDKLRDVYHLEVEKYDKPNYLLSEVLTKHFDDSSIFDRTHLWAGYNGDIGMIFTDSGNITNHYDINTINVGYDIYFKDNSADARIMLNYNPFSSRNVVQNLFADMYVATNKIPHHRVLVGHSRPPVGMEGGAGPFTLPFIARSQISRNFGTVRKLGARVSGDYSLMDYDFGVYSSDTYFQEFFPGAEFIGWVNFKPLAKTNGKYGNLKIGAGIDGGHRTNNFFVTGAYIGYEYKRFMANFEWAQANGYNGPSGFSSDKHASGFYTTLGYMLTKKLQLLARYDEFDPNREIAHNNQREYSLGLNYFLKGQGLRLILNYVFCQNDSKRDSHRIMLGTQILL
;
A
#
# COMPACT_ATOMS: atom_id res chain seq x y z
N MET A 1 32.65 1.90 -10.18
CA MET A 1 31.42 1.71 -9.36
C MET A 1 30.35 0.90 -10.07
N LYS A 2 29.90 1.21 -11.28
CA LYS A 2 28.84 0.47 -12.01
C LYS A 2 29.05 -1.05 -12.10
N LYS A 3 30.29 -1.53 -12.27
CA LYS A 3 30.59 -2.98 -12.33
C LYS A 3 30.48 -3.73 -10.97
N LYS A 4 30.65 -3.02 -9.84
CA LYS A 4 30.52 -3.62 -8.50
C LYS A 4 29.07 -3.79 -8.06
N ILE A 5 28.18 -2.90 -8.50
CA ILE A 5 26.73 -3.00 -8.21
C ILE A 5 26.11 -4.20 -8.93
N LEU A 6 26.52 -4.44 -10.18
CA LEU A 6 26.07 -5.61 -10.95
C LEU A 6 26.52 -6.93 -10.32
N LEU A 7 27.70 -6.94 -9.70
CA LEU A 7 28.24 -8.13 -9.03
C LEU A 7 27.51 -8.45 -7.71
N ILE A 8 27.06 -7.43 -6.97
CA ILE A 8 26.29 -7.60 -5.74
C ILE A 8 24.88 -8.13 -6.06
N LEU A 9 24.24 -7.63 -7.11
CA LEU A 9 22.97 -8.18 -7.59
C LEU A 9 23.10 -9.64 -8.03
N ALA A 10 24.18 -10.00 -8.71
CA ALA A 10 24.46 -11.39 -9.10
C ALA A 10 24.75 -12.29 -7.88
N LEU A 11 25.42 -11.79 -6.84
CA LEU A 11 25.70 -12.56 -5.62
C LEU A 11 24.46 -12.80 -4.76
N ILE A 12 23.48 -11.91 -4.77
CA ILE A 12 22.19 -12.13 -4.08
C ILE A 12 21.39 -13.25 -4.77
N PHE A 13 21.49 -13.39 -6.10
CA PHE A 13 20.87 -14.49 -6.85
C PHE A 13 21.64 -15.82 -6.72
N LEU A 14 22.95 -15.77 -6.44
CA LEU A 14 23.77 -16.97 -6.30
C LEU A 14 23.85 -17.50 -4.85
N ALA A 15 23.43 -16.71 -3.86
CA ALA A 15 23.41 -17.11 -2.44
C ALA A 15 22.08 -17.77 -2.00
N ALA A 16 21.17 -18.07 -2.91
CA ALA A 16 20.10 -19.01 -2.61
C ALA A 16 20.72 -20.39 -2.36
N PRO A 17 20.53 -21.02 -1.17
CA PRO A 17 21.05 -22.34 -0.94
C PRO A 17 20.45 -23.26 -2.00
N SER A 18 21.30 -23.89 -2.79
CA SER A 18 20.94 -25.05 -3.59
C SER A 18 20.60 -26.16 -2.60
N TYR A 19 19.33 -26.25 -2.22
CA TYR A 19 18.83 -27.48 -1.63
C TYR A 19 18.93 -28.54 -2.72
N SER A 20 19.85 -29.48 -2.53
CA SER A 20 19.79 -30.75 -3.21
C SER A 20 18.49 -31.39 -2.71
N ALA A 21 17.54 -31.56 -3.61
CA ALA A 21 16.39 -32.42 -3.34
C ALA A 21 16.96 -33.83 -3.20
N ASP A 22 17.16 -34.28 -1.97
CA ASP A 22 17.18 -35.70 -1.71
C ASP A 22 15.82 -36.23 -2.12
N GLU A 23 15.83 -37.11 -3.13
CA GLU A 23 14.66 -37.77 -3.68
C GLU A 23 13.91 -38.49 -2.55
N ILE A 24 12.82 -37.90 -2.10
CA ILE A 24 11.75 -38.72 -1.45
C ILE A 24 11.01 -39.36 -2.62
N VAL A 25 11.43 -40.58 -2.95
CA VAL A 25 10.69 -41.46 -3.87
C VAL A 25 9.42 -41.89 -3.15
N LEU A 26 8.34 -41.17 -3.35
CA LEU A 26 7.00 -41.68 -3.10
C LEU A 26 6.68 -42.62 -4.26
N GLU A 27 6.62 -43.92 -4.01
CA GLU A 27 6.06 -44.90 -4.96
C GLU A 27 4.56 -44.60 -5.15
N ILE A 28 4.26 -43.82 -6.17
CA ILE A 28 2.88 -43.59 -6.65
C ILE A 28 2.59 -44.70 -7.68
N PRO A 29 1.43 -45.38 -7.60
CA PRO A 29 1.05 -46.38 -8.59
C PRO A 29 1.08 -45.79 -10.01
N GLU A 30 1.56 -46.56 -11.00
CA GLU A 30 1.78 -46.09 -12.38
C GLU A 30 0.52 -45.45 -13.03
N GLU A 31 -0.69 -45.94 -12.71
CA GLU A 31 -1.96 -45.37 -13.23
C GLU A 31 -2.24 -43.95 -12.71
N GLU A 32 -1.87 -43.63 -11.46
CA GLU A 32 -2.04 -42.24 -10.93
C GLU A 32 -0.99 -41.27 -11.48
N THR A 33 0.16 -41.79 -11.87
CA THR A 33 1.26 -40.93 -12.42
C THR A 33 0.93 -40.38 -13.82
N GLU A 34 0.28 -41.19 -14.69
CA GLU A 34 -0.16 -40.72 -15.99
C GLU A 34 -1.24 -39.64 -15.89
N VAL A 35 -2.24 -39.83 -15.02
CA VAL A 35 -3.31 -38.84 -14.82
C VAL A 35 -2.77 -37.53 -14.25
N VAL A 36 -1.80 -37.61 -13.33
CA VAL A 36 -1.18 -36.38 -12.75
C VAL A 36 -0.27 -35.68 -13.78
N GLN A 37 0.47 -36.43 -14.61
CA GLN A 37 1.29 -35.85 -15.66
C GLN A 37 0.44 -35.19 -16.74
N ASP A 38 -0.66 -35.77 -17.17
CA ASP A 38 -1.58 -35.19 -18.13
C ASP A 38 -2.29 -33.95 -17.56
N ALA A 39 -2.69 -33.96 -16.29
CA ALA A 39 -3.28 -32.82 -15.63
C ALA A 39 -2.27 -31.66 -15.49
N VAL A 40 -1.03 -31.95 -15.08
CA VAL A 40 0.05 -30.95 -15.00
C VAL A 40 0.44 -30.46 -16.39
N ALA A 41 0.57 -31.37 -17.38
CA ALA A 41 0.86 -31.00 -18.77
C ALA A 41 -0.22 -30.09 -19.37
N SER A 42 -1.51 -30.36 -19.07
CA SER A 42 -2.63 -29.53 -19.53
C SER A 42 -2.67 -28.18 -18.82
N GLU A 43 -2.37 -28.12 -17.53
CA GLU A 43 -2.35 -26.89 -16.76
C GLU A 43 -1.19 -25.96 -17.16
N TYR A 44 -0.01 -26.54 -17.47
CA TYR A 44 1.17 -25.77 -17.89
C TYR A 44 1.41 -25.79 -19.40
N GLY A 45 0.61 -26.52 -20.16
CA GLY A 45 0.73 -26.60 -21.62
C GLY A 45 2.05 -27.27 -22.09
N LEU A 46 2.56 -28.24 -21.33
CA LEU A 46 3.83 -28.92 -21.61
C LEU A 46 3.71 -30.03 -22.65
N GLY A 47 2.49 -30.35 -23.11
CA GLY A 47 2.22 -31.44 -24.09
C GLY A 47 2.37 -31.08 -25.56
N GLU A 48 2.47 -29.79 -25.96
CA GLU A 48 2.63 -29.34 -27.34
C GLU A 48 3.80 -28.38 -27.46
N GLU A 49 4.61 -28.51 -28.55
CA GLU A 49 5.60 -27.50 -28.90
C GLU A 49 4.90 -26.17 -29.28
N ARG A 50 4.62 -25.36 -28.30
CA ARG A 50 4.01 -24.03 -28.48
C ARG A 50 5.03 -23.04 -29.04
N THR A 51 4.63 -22.34 -30.07
CA THR A 51 5.44 -21.27 -30.66
C THR A 51 5.63 -20.13 -29.63
N LEU A 52 6.71 -19.35 -29.76
CA LEU A 52 6.92 -18.14 -28.94
C LEU A 52 5.71 -17.20 -29.00
N ARG A 53 5.02 -17.15 -30.16
CA ARG A 53 3.82 -16.35 -30.39
C ARG A 53 2.64 -16.85 -29.54
N ASP A 54 2.45 -18.15 -29.40
CA ASP A 54 1.38 -18.73 -28.57
C ASP A 54 1.67 -18.51 -27.09
N LYS A 55 2.93 -18.67 -26.67
CA LYS A 55 3.37 -18.35 -25.30
C LYS A 55 3.16 -16.87 -24.97
N LEU A 56 3.46 -15.95 -25.88
CA LEU A 56 3.20 -14.52 -25.72
C LEU A 56 1.71 -14.19 -25.70
N ARG A 57 0.89 -14.88 -26.51
CA ARG A 57 -0.56 -14.70 -26.51
C ARG A 57 -1.19 -15.15 -25.21
N ASP A 58 -0.79 -16.29 -24.68
CA ASP A 58 -1.28 -16.80 -23.40
C ASP A 58 -0.83 -15.93 -22.24
N VAL A 59 0.41 -15.42 -22.27
CA VAL A 59 0.90 -14.40 -21.35
C VAL A 59 0.05 -13.13 -21.41
N TYR A 60 -0.44 -12.74 -22.58
CA TYR A 60 -1.28 -11.54 -22.76
C TYR A 60 -2.72 -11.72 -22.26
N HIS A 61 -3.23 -12.96 -22.24
CA HIS A 61 -4.60 -13.29 -21.83
C HIS A 61 -4.71 -13.87 -20.39
N LEU A 62 -3.60 -14.01 -19.68
CA LEU A 62 -3.63 -14.43 -18.28
C LEU A 62 -4.50 -13.47 -17.46
N GLU A 63 -5.56 -13.99 -16.85
CA GLU A 63 -6.26 -13.27 -15.79
C GLU A 63 -5.30 -13.09 -14.61
N VAL A 64 -4.98 -11.87 -14.29
CA VAL A 64 -4.13 -11.52 -13.16
C VAL A 64 -5.03 -11.24 -11.98
N GLU A 65 -4.78 -11.92 -10.87
CA GLU A 65 -5.43 -11.59 -9.61
C GLU A 65 -5.13 -10.12 -9.26
N LYS A 66 -6.18 -9.40 -8.86
CA LYS A 66 -6.02 -8.03 -8.39
C LYS A 66 -5.54 -8.04 -6.95
N TYR A 67 -4.41 -7.41 -6.71
CA TYR A 67 -3.84 -7.26 -5.38
C TYR A 67 -4.16 -5.90 -4.74
N ASP A 68 -5.30 -5.33 -5.07
CA ASP A 68 -5.79 -4.04 -4.57
C ASP A 68 -6.38 -4.11 -3.16
N LYS A 69 -6.66 -5.33 -2.69
CA LYS A 69 -7.23 -5.58 -1.36
C LYS A 69 -6.33 -6.46 -0.51
N PRO A 70 -6.30 -6.25 0.81
CA PRO A 70 -5.64 -7.16 1.71
C PRO A 70 -6.37 -8.52 1.69
N ASN A 71 -5.63 -9.61 1.64
CA ASN A 71 -6.16 -10.94 1.90
C ASN A 71 -5.50 -11.54 3.15
N TYR A 72 -6.31 -11.96 4.09
CA TYR A 72 -5.84 -12.51 5.36
C TYR A 72 -5.73 -14.02 5.25
N LEU A 73 -4.56 -14.59 5.56
CA LEU A 73 -4.24 -16.01 5.40
C LEU A 73 -5.07 -16.92 6.32
N LEU A 74 -5.42 -16.42 7.51
CA LEU A 74 -6.17 -17.15 8.53
C LEU A 74 -7.59 -16.60 8.70
N SER A 75 -8.14 -15.90 7.71
CA SER A 75 -9.47 -15.26 7.81
C SER A 75 -10.57 -16.24 8.22
N GLU A 76 -10.59 -17.45 7.67
CA GLU A 76 -11.60 -18.47 8.01
C GLU A 76 -11.49 -18.94 9.47
N VAL A 77 -10.26 -19.07 10.00
CA VAL A 77 -10.00 -19.52 11.37
C VAL A 77 -10.24 -18.42 12.38
N LEU A 78 -9.91 -17.18 12.02
CA LEU A 78 -9.96 -16.01 12.91
C LEU A 78 -11.27 -15.23 12.80
N THR A 79 -12.23 -15.71 12.01
CA THR A 79 -13.59 -15.17 11.93
C THR A 79 -14.55 -16.02 12.74
N LYS A 80 -15.27 -15.40 13.68
CA LYS A 80 -16.33 -16.04 14.44
C LYS A 80 -17.69 -15.49 13.98
N HIS A 81 -18.58 -16.37 13.54
CA HIS A 81 -19.97 -16.06 13.19
C HIS A 81 -20.89 -16.21 14.41
N PHE A 82 -21.98 -15.44 14.44
CA PHE A 82 -22.97 -15.41 15.52
C PHE A 82 -24.37 -15.62 14.93
N ASP A 83 -24.67 -16.86 14.58
CA ASP A 83 -25.94 -17.21 13.89
C ASP A 83 -27.16 -16.92 14.75
N ASP A 84 -27.08 -17.18 16.05
CA ASP A 84 -28.16 -16.97 17.02
C ASP A 84 -28.28 -15.53 17.56
N SER A 85 -27.36 -14.64 17.20
CA SER A 85 -27.39 -13.25 17.66
C SER A 85 -28.37 -12.42 16.82
N SER A 86 -29.19 -11.59 17.46
CA SER A 86 -30.04 -10.61 16.78
C SER A 86 -29.28 -9.33 16.39
N ILE A 87 -28.05 -9.14 16.90
CA ILE A 87 -27.31 -7.88 16.76
C ILE A 87 -26.04 -8.09 15.95
N PHE A 88 -25.24 -9.14 16.27
CA PHE A 88 -23.94 -9.38 15.68
C PHE A 88 -24.02 -10.40 14.54
N ASP A 89 -23.34 -10.11 13.43
CA ASP A 89 -23.14 -11.04 12.32
C ASP A 89 -21.86 -11.85 12.54
N ARG A 90 -20.73 -11.19 12.62
CA ARG A 90 -19.42 -11.83 12.82
C ARG A 90 -18.41 -10.88 13.44
N THR A 91 -17.35 -11.46 13.97
CA THR A 91 -16.13 -10.74 14.35
C THR A 91 -14.93 -11.34 13.63
N HIS A 92 -13.94 -10.52 13.34
CA HIS A 92 -12.72 -10.92 12.67
C HIS A 92 -11.51 -10.39 13.43
N LEU A 93 -10.69 -11.30 13.96
CA LEU A 93 -9.37 -10.98 14.50
C LEU A 93 -8.34 -11.15 13.37
N TRP A 94 -7.42 -10.21 13.25
CA TRP A 94 -6.36 -10.29 12.26
C TRP A 94 -5.08 -9.68 12.79
N ALA A 95 -3.95 -10.09 12.20
CA ALA A 95 -2.65 -9.50 12.48
C ALA A 95 -1.90 -9.24 11.17
N GLY A 96 -1.08 -8.21 11.15
CA GLY A 96 -0.28 -7.85 10.00
C GLY A 96 1.13 -7.41 10.39
N TYR A 97 2.09 -7.84 9.60
CA TYR A 97 3.48 -7.46 9.69
C TYR A 97 3.97 -6.92 8.34
N ASN A 98 4.70 -5.82 8.37
CA ASN A 98 5.44 -5.31 7.23
C ASN A 98 6.76 -4.73 7.73
N GLY A 99 7.87 -5.30 7.31
CA GLY A 99 9.20 -4.85 7.69
C GLY A 99 10.22 -5.15 6.60
N ASP A 100 11.38 -4.53 6.70
CA ASP A 100 12.47 -4.68 5.73
C ASP A 100 13.86 -4.64 6.37
N ILE A 101 14.79 -5.22 5.66
CA ILE A 101 16.23 -5.08 5.88
C ILE A 101 16.86 -4.41 4.67
N GLY A 102 17.87 -3.60 4.87
CA GLY A 102 18.48 -2.92 3.75
C GLY A 102 19.84 -2.29 4.01
N MET A 103 20.35 -1.72 2.94
CA MET A 103 21.60 -0.97 2.94
C MET A 103 21.39 0.39 2.28
N ILE A 104 22.00 1.42 2.88
CA ILE A 104 22.06 2.77 2.33
C ILE A 104 23.52 3.09 2.06
N PHE A 105 23.85 3.49 0.84
CA PHE A 105 25.18 3.94 0.47
C PHE A 105 25.12 5.31 -0.17
N THR A 106 26.09 6.13 0.20
CA THR A 106 26.26 7.46 -0.37
C THR A 106 27.41 7.46 -1.37
N ASP A 107 27.45 8.43 -2.24
CA ASP A 107 28.55 8.61 -3.20
C ASP A 107 29.93 8.81 -2.54
N SER A 108 29.95 9.20 -1.27
CA SER A 108 31.19 9.28 -0.48
C SER A 108 31.72 7.91 -0.01
N GLY A 109 31.03 6.81 -0.32
CA GLY A 109 31.41 5.45 0.06
C GLY A 109 30.97 5.01 1.45
N ASN A 110 30.25 5.85 2.20
CA ASN A 110 29.67 5.44 3.47
C ASN A 110 28.52 4.43 3.24
N ILE A 111 28.58 3.34 3.99
CA ILE A 111 27.56 2.28 3.96
C ILE A 111 26.90 2.23 5.34
N THR A 112 25.58 2.28 5.37
CA THR A 112 24.79 2.10 6.58
C THR A 112 23.81 0.96 6.35
N ASN A 113 23.84 -0.03 7.22
CA ASN A 113 22.86 -1.11 7.24
C ASN A 113 21.68 -0.68 8.10
N HIS A 114 20.47 -1.07 7.72
CA HIS A 114 19.29 -0.85 8.53
C HIS A 114 18.35 -2.04 8.45
N TYR A 115 17.54 -2.18 9.44
CA TYR A 115 16.30 -2.92 9.38
C TYR A 115 15.20 -2.07 10.02
N ASP A 116 14.01 -2.19 9.47
CA ASP A 116 12.85 -1.43 9.94
C ASP A 116 11.65 -2.37 10.06
N ILE A 117 10.83 -2.09 11.04
CA ILE A 117 9.49 -2.65 11.16
C ILE A 117 8.53 -1.50 10.89
N ASN A 118 8.09 -1.40 9.64
CA ASN A 118 7.20 -0.32 9.22
C ASN A 118 5.87 -0.38 9.95
N THR A 119 5.36 -1.59 10.19
CA THR A 119 4.14 -1.78 10.96
C THR A 119 4.00 -3.21 11.48
N ILE A 120 3.56 -3.34 12.73
CA ILE A 120 2.92 -4.52 13.29
C ILE A 120 1.52 -4.08 13.68
N ASN A 121 0.50 -4.68 13.06
CA ASN A 121 -0.89 -4.38 13.38
C ASN A 121 -1.58 -5.60 13.98
N VAL A 122 -2.45 -5.37 14.95
CA VAL A 122 -3.45 -6.33 15.42
C VAL A 122 -4.79 -5.62 15.39
N GLY A 123 -5.73 -6.17 14.66
CA GLY A 123 -7.06 -5.59 14.48
C GLY A 123 -8.17 -6.55 14.87
N TYR A 124 -9.21 -5.98 15.45
CA TYR A 124 -10.45 -6.67 15.77
C TYR A 124 -11.62 -5.92 15.16
N ASP A 125 -12.24 -6.55 14.17
CA ASP A 125 -13.38 -6.02 13.43
C ASP A 125 -14.67 -6.66 13.92
N ILE A 126 -15.71 -5.87 14.13
CA ILE A 126 -17.04 -6.30 14.55
C ILE A 126 -18.00 -5.89 13.45
N TYR A 127 -18.80 -6.83 12.95
CA TYR A 127 -19.82 -6.60 11.93
C TYR A 127 -21.19 -6.89 12.52
N PHE A 128 -22.11 -5.95 12.32
CA PHE A 128 -23.48 -6.07 12.77
C PHE A 128 -24.37 -6.69 11.69
N LYS A 129 -25.47 -7.32 12.09
CA LYS A 129 -26.45 -7.93 11.18
C LYS A 129 -26.91 -6.95 10.10
N ASP A 130 -27.25 -7.50 8.93
CA ASP A 130 -27.71 -6.78 7.75
C ASP A 130 -26.72 -5.73 7.24
N ASN A 131 -25.43 -5.90 7.57
CA ASN A 131 -24.38 -4.91 7.27
C ASN A 131 -24.75 -3.50 7.75
N SER A 132 -25.52 -3.41 8.82
CA SER A 132 -26.07 -2.13 9.32
C SER A 132 -25.03 -1.22 9.92
N ALA A 133 -24.00 -1.82 10.52
CA ALA A 133 -22.88 -1.11 11.13
C ALA A 133 -21.63 -2.00 11.19
N ASP A 134 -20.51 -1.38 11.41
CA ASP A 134 -19.23 -2.04 11.74
C ASP A 134 -18.44 -1.21 12.76
N ALA A 135 -17.58 -1.87 13.50
CA ALA A 135 -16.65 -1.24 14.41
C ALA A 135 -15.27 -1.87 14.26
N ARG A 136 -14.24 -1.09 14.48
CA ARG A 136 -12.85 -1.56 14.45
C ARG A 136 -12.09 -1.04 15.65
N ILE A 137 -11.29 -1.93 16.24
CA ILE A 137 -10.19 -1.56 17.12
C ILE A 137 -8.93 -2.15 16.50
N MET A 138 -7.96 -1.30 16.18
CA MET A 138 -6.68 -1.71 15.63
C MET A 138 -5.55 -1.10 16.44
N LEU A 139 -4.66 -1.95 16.86
CA LEU A 139 -3.40 -1.57 17.49
C LEU A 139 -2.29 -1.58 16.44
N ASN A 140 -1.37 -0.65 16.54
CA ASN A 140 -0.18 -0.56 15.72
C ASN A 140 1.03 -0.46 16.62
N TYR A 141 2.08 -1.18 16.31
CA TYR A 141 3.31 -1.09 17.05
C TYR A 141 4.49 -0.94 16.10
N ASN A 142 5.30 0.09 16.32
CA ASN A 142 6.59 0.27 15.68
C ASN A 142 7.66 0.42 16.74
N PRO A 143 8.52 -0.60 16.96
CA PRO A 143 9.54 -0.60 18.01
C PRO A 143 10.63 0.46 17.81
N PHE A 144 10.79 0.99 16.59
CA PHE A 144 11.77 2.02 16.24
C PHE A 144 11.20 3.44 16.30
N SER A 145 9.92 3.59 16.68
CA SER A 145 9.29 4.89 16.82
C SER A 145 9.79 5.60 18.08
N SER A 146 10.11 6.89 17.95
CA SER A 146 10.44 7.77 19.08
C SER A 146 9.21 8.24 19.88
N ARG A 147 8.00 7.86 19.46
CA ARG A 147 6.75 8.23 20.11
C ARG A 147 6.53 7.43 21.39
N ASN A 148 5.76 7.99 22.33
CA ASN A 148 5.38 7.26 23.53
C ASN A 148 4.46 6.06 23.19
N VAL A 149 4.23 5.17 24.17
CA VAL A 149 3.48 3.92 23.95
C VAL A 149 2.06 4.20 23.41
N VAL A 150 1.35 5.19 23.95
CA VAL A 150 -0.02 5.53 23.52
C VAL A 150 -0.03 6.01 22.08
N GLN A 151 0.86 6.92 21.72
CA GLN A 151 0.99 7.46 20.37
C GLN A 151 1.41 6.42 19.33
N ASN A 152 2.13 5.38 19.76
CA ASN A 152 2.61 4.32 18.90
C ASN A 152 1.60 3.17 18.79
N LEU A 153 0.81 2.90 19.84
CA LEU A 153 -0.04 1.73 19.95
C LEU A 153 -1.41 1.92 19.27
N PHE A 154 -2.09 3.05 19.57
CA PHE A 154 -3.46 3.24 19.09
C PHE A 154 -3.47 3.70 17.63
N ALA A 155 -4.21 2.97 16.80
CA ALA A 155 -4.38 3.27 15.38
C ALA A 155 -5.86 3.52 15.05
N ASP A 156 -6.58 2.55 14.49
CA ASP A 156 -7.99 2.74 14.17
C ASP A 156 -8.86 2.36 15.36
N MET A 157 -9.74 3.25 15.79
CA MET A 157 -10.79 3.02 16.80
C MET A 157 -12.03 3.78 16.38
N TYR A 158 -12.96 3.09 15.73
CA TYR A 158 -14.15 3.74 15.20
C TYR A 158 -15.37 2.83 15.23
N VAL A 159 -16.53 3.47 15.12
CA VAL A 159 -17.81 2.83 14.79
C VAL A 159 -18.32 3.49 13.51
N ALA A 160 -18.90 2.69 12.62
CA ALA A 160 -19.50 3.17 11.38
C ALA A 160 -20.87 2.57 11.17
N THR A 161 -21.78 3.32 10.52
CA THR A 161 -23.07 2.82 10.07
C THR A 161 -23.19 2.85 8.56
N ASN A 162 -23.80 1.82 8.00
CA ASN A 162 -24.05 1.62 6.57
C ASN A 162 -25.56 1.63 6.26
N LYS A 163 -26.40 2.12 7.18
CA LYS A 163 -27.89 2.11 7.02
C LYS A 163 -28.39 3.04 5.92
N ILE A 164 -27.63 4.05 5.55
CA ILE A 164 -27.99 4.95 4.47
C ILE A 164 -27.48 4.33 3.16
N PRO A 165 -28.37 4.05 2.18
CA PRO A 165 -27.95 3.45 0.91
C PRO A 165 -26.80 4.22 0.24
N HIS A 166 -25.79 3.50 -0.22
CA HIS A 166 -24.56 4.02 -0.83
C HIS A 166 -23.66 4.84 0.10
N HIS A 167 -24.03 5.04 1.37
CA HIS A 167 -23.24 5.86 2.29
C HIS A 167 -22.77 5.07 3.50
N ARG A 168 -21.61 5.46 3.98
CA ARG A 168 -21.05 5.02 5.26
C ARG A 168 -20.72 6.23 6.10
N VAL A 169 -21.24 6.30 7.30
CA VAL A 169 -20.93 7.36 8.27
C VAL A 169 -20.09 6.75 9.38
N LEU A 170 -18.91 7.31 9.62
CA LEU A 170 -17.95 6.82 10.59
C LEU A 170 -17.62 7.90 11.60
N VAL A 171 -17.54 7.51 12.87
CA VAL A 171 -17.09 8.36 13.97
C VAL A 171 -16.00 7.63 14.75
N GLY A 172 -14.90 8.33 15.04
CA GLY A 172 -13.79 7.80 15.79
C GLY A 172 -12.43 8.17 15.19
N HIS A 173 -11.41 7.44 15.61
CA HIS A 173 -10.04 7.63 15.15
C HIS A 173 -9.77 6.71 13.96
N SER A 174 -9.44 7.29 12.82
CA SER A 174 -9.22 6.55 11.56
C SER A 174 -8.29 7.30 10.62
N ARG A 175 -7.87 6.63 9.55
CA ARG A 175 -7.07 7.27 8.51
C ARG A 175 -7.99 8.03 7.54
N PRO A 176 -7.82 9.35 7.39
CA PRO A 176 -8.54 10.11 6.36
C PRO A 176 -8.05 9.74 4.94
N PRO A 177 -8.87 9.93 3.91
CA PRO A 177 -8.53 9.61 2.53
C PRO A 177 -7.74 10.75 1.87
N VAL A 178 -6.53 11.02 2.30
CA VAL A 178 -5.68 12.06 1.68
C VAL A 178 -4.86 11.46 0.55
N GLY A 179 -5.24 11.74 -0.70
CA GLY A 179 -4.54 11.21 -1.88
C GLY A 179 -4.75 9.72 -2.12
N MET A 180 -4.03 9.19 -3.10
CA MET A 180 -4.10 7.78 -3.48
C MET A 180 -3.34 6.89 -2.49
N GLU A 181 -2.06 7.16 -2.25
CA GLU A 181 -1.24 6.36 -1.34
C GLU A 181 -1.40 6.79 0.12
N GLY A 182 -1.64 8.07 0.40
CA GLY A 182 -1.81 8.57 1.76
C GLY A 182 -2.99 7.93 2.47
N GLY A 183 -4.14 7.80 1.79
CA GLY A 183 -5.34 7.11 2.27
C GLY A 183 -5.23 5.59 2.30
N ALA A 184 -4.33 4.98 1.51
CA ALA A 184 -4.21 3.53 1.39
C ALA A 184 -3.66 2.85 2.65
N GLY A 185 -4.05 1.61 2.88
CA GLY A 185 -3.47 0.77 3.93
C GLY A 185 -2.01 0.39 3.64
N PRO A 186 -1.18 0.12 4.66
CA PRO A 186 0.22 -0.22 4.43
C PRO A 186 0.42 -1.53 3.66
N PHE A 187 -0.55 -2.45 3.73
CA PHE A 187 -0.48 -3.78 3.12
C PHE A 187 -0.92 -3.83 1.65
N THR A 188 -1.32 -2.70 1.06
CA THR A 188 -1.71 -2.61 -0.35
C THR A 188 -0.77 -1.73 -1.17
N LEU A 189 0.24 -1.16 -0.53
CA LEU A 189 1.22 -0.29 -1.20
C LEU A 189 2.08 -1.07 -2.19
N PRO A 190 2.38 -0.50 -3.36
CA PRO A 190 3.22 -1.15 -4.36
C PRO A 190 4.69 -1.26 -3.91
N PHE A 191 5.21 -0.27 -3.20
CA PHE A 191 6.57 -0.22 -2.65
C PHE A 191 6.58 -0.32 -1.13
N ILE A 192 7.72 -0.66 -0.53
CA ILE A 192 7.94 -0.63 0.93
C ILE A 192 7.62 0.77 1.48
N ALA A 193 8.15 1.81 0.83
CA ALA A 193 7.90 3.19 1.20
C ALA A 193 6.83 3.84 0.33
N ARG A 194 5.98 4.68 0.94
CA ARG A 194 5.06 5.57 0.23
C ARG A 194 5.84 6.64 -0.55
N SER A 195 5.16 7.27 -1.50
CA SER A 195 5.65 8.48 -2.17
C SER A 195 5.93 9.61 -1.17
N GLN A 196 6.78 10.56 -1.56
CA GLN A 196 7.16 11.68 -0.70
C GLN A 196 5.96 12.56 -0.34
N ILE A 197 5.09 12.89 -1.31
CA ILE A 197 3.87 13.66 -1.01
C ILE A 197 2.97 12.92 -0.01
N SER A 198 2.81 11.61 -0.15
CA SER A 198 2.01 10.81 0.78
C SER A 198 2.63 10.76 2.17
N ARG A 199 3.97 10.63 2.27
CA ARG A 199 4.69 10.65 3.56
C ARG A 199 4.55 11.99 4.27
N ASN A 200 4.49 13.09 3.53
CA ASN A 200 4.46 14.45 4.09
C ASN A 200 3.05 14.97 4.33
N PHE A 201 2.07 14.61 3.48
CA PHE A 201 0.74 15.21 3.54
C PHE A 201 -0.36 14.26 4.03
N GLY A 202 -0.18 12.93 3.97
CA GLY A 202 -1.35 12.08 3.97
C GLY A 202 -1.33 10.78 4.76
N THR A 203 -0.47 10.55 5.73
CA THR A 203 -0.43 9.23 6.40
C THR A 203 -0.98 9.20 7.82
N VAL A 204 -1.38 10.34 8.35
CA VAL A 204 -1.77 10.50 9.75
C VAL A 204 -3.21 10.01 9.98
N ARG A 205 -3.44 9.34 11.09
CA ARG A 205 -4.78 9.03 11.60
C ARG A 205 -5.28 10.16 12.49
N LYS A 206 -6.59 10.40 12.45
CA LYS A 206 -7.22 11.54 13.12
C LYS A 206 -8.53 11.13 13.79
N LEU A 207 -8.84 11.77 14.91
CA LEU A 207 -10.15 11.67 15.54
C LEU A 207 -11.14 12.58 14.83
N GLY A 208 -12.29 12.04 14.40
CA GLY A 208 -13.28 12.83 13.69
C GLY A 208 -14.52 12.06 13.30
N ALA A 209 -15.33 12.72 12.50
CA ALA A 209 -16.50 12.14 11.88
C ALA A 209 -16.42 12.34 10.37
N ARG A 210 -16.76 11.31 9.61
CA ARG A 210 -16.75 11.36 8.13
C ARG A 210 -17.94 10.64 7.52
N VAL A 211 -18.28 11.05 6.32
CA VAL A 211 -19.24 10.38 5.45
C VAL A 211 -18.55 10.03 4.13
N SER A 212 -18.66 8.79 3.73
CA SER A 212 -18.26 8.33 2.40
C SER A 212 -19.45 7.82 1.62
N GLY A 213 -19.42 8.05 0.30
CA GLY A 213 -20.44 7.56 -0.62
C GLY A 213 -19.78 6.79 -1.76
N ASP A 214 -20.35 5.63 -2.14
CA ASP A 214 -19.87 4.82 -3.26
C ASP A 214 -20.98 4.59 -4.29
N TYR A 215 -20.74 5.11 -5.48
CA TYR A 215 -21.60 4.99 -6.64
C TYR A 215 -20.84 4.39 -7.82
N SER A 216 -21.53 3.89 -8.80
CA SER A 216 -20.90 3.23 -9.94
C SER A 216 -19.87 4.10 -10.66
N LEU A 217 -20.16 5.38 -10.87
CA LEU A 217 -19.30 6.31 -11.61
C LEU A 217 -18.43 7.21 -10.72
N MET A 218 -18.74 7.31 -9.43
CA MET A 218 -18.00 8.17 -8.51
C MET A 218 -18.03 7.63 -7.10
N ASP A 219 -17.02 7.92 -6.35
CA ASP A 219 -17.03 7.82 -4.90
C ASP A 219 -16.53 9.13 -4.28
N TYR A 220 -16.87 9.35 -3.02
CA TYR A 220 -16.38 10.48 -2.26
C TYR A 220 -16.22 10.14 -0.79
N ASP A 221 -15.41 10.93 -0.11
CA ASP A 221 -15.20 10.85 1.34
C ASP A 221 -14.95 12.25 1.88
N PHE A 222 -15.79 12.70 2.83
CA PHE A 222 -15.71 14.00 3.48
C PHE A 222 -15.73 13.83 4.98
N GLY A 223 -14.91 14.56 5.70
CA GLY A 223 -14.90 14.49 7.15
C GLY A 223 -14.40 15.76 7.82
N VAL A 224 -14.78 15.88 9.09
CA VAL A 224 -14.29 16.89 10.02
C VAL A 224 -13.54 16.19 11.12
N TYR A 225 -12.33 16.65 11.39
CA TYR A 225 -11.40 16.00 12.28
C TYR A 225 -10.78 16.99 13.27
N SER A 226 -10.26 16.46 14.36
CA SER A 226 -9.26 17.17 15.15
C SER A 226 -7.97 17.30 14.32
N SER A 227 -7.36 18.47 14.31
CA SER A 227 -6.06 18.68 13.68
C SER A 227 -4.89 18.11 14.51
N ASP A 228 -5.18 17.39 15.58
CA ASP A 228 -4.17 16.62 16.32
C ASP A 228 -3.56 15.51 15.46
N THR A 229 -2.35 15.14 15.81
CA THR A 229 -1.64 14.01 15.26
C THR A 229 -1.09 13.15 16.40
N TYR A 230 -1.34 11.84 16.33
CA TYR A 230 -0.76 10.88 17.27
C TYR A 230 -1.12 11.10 18.74
N PHE A 231 -2.33 11.57 19.05
CA PHE A 231 -2.82 11.78 20.43
C PHE A 231 -1.93 12.71 21.27
N GLN A 232 -1.41 13.77 20.66
CA GLN A 232 -0.62 14.77 21.36
C GLN A 232 -1.50 15.73 22.16
N GLU A 233 -2.61 16.17 21.53
CA GLU A 233 -3.58 17.08 22.13
C GLU A 233 -4.98 16.64 21.72
N PHE A 234 -5.96 16.75 22.62
CA PHE A 234 -7.31 16.23 22.32
C PHE A 234 -7.97 16.93 21.15
N PHE A 235 -7.95 18.26 21.09
CA PHE A 235 -8.57 19.04 20.02
C PHE A 235 -7.87 20.40 19.84
N PRO A 236 -6.63 20.43 19.27
CA PRO A 236 -5.87 21.69 19.13
C PRO A 236 -6.47 22.60 18.07
N GLY A 237 -7.33 22.11 17.20
CA GLY A 237 -8.04 22.82 16.14
C GLY A 237 -8.89 21.86 15.32
N ALA A 238 -9.61 22.43 14.37
CA ALA A 238 -10.46 21.67 13.44
C ALA A 238 -9.81 21.57 12.05
N GLU A 239 -10.07 20.46 11.37
CA GLU A 239 -9.58 20.15 10.04
C GLU A 239 -10.71 19.53 9.22
N PHE A 240 -10.84 19.96 7.97
CA PHE A 240 -11.75 19.39 7.00
C PHE A 240 -10.95 18.68 5.91
N ILE A 241 -11.30 17.41 5.64
CA ILE A 241 -10.70 16.61 4.58
C ILE A 241 -11.80 16.12 3.66
N GLY A 242 -11.62 16.32 2.36
CA GLY A 242 -12.58 15.86 1.36
C GLY A 242 -11.93 15.43 0.07
N TRP A 243 -12.34 14.26 -0.45
CA TRP A 243 -11.88 13.69 -1.72
C TRP A 243 -13.06 13.19 -2.53
N VAL A 244 -13.00 13.44 -3.83
CA VAL A 244 -13.95 12.94 -4.82
C VAL A 244 -13.19 12.17 -5.88
N ASN A 245 -13.71 11.02 -6.26
CA ASN A 245 -13.14 10.15 -7.28
C ASN A 245 -14.16 9.87 -8.36
N PHE A 246 -13.75 10.03 -9.61
CA PHE A 246 -14.54 9.70 -10.78
C PHE A 246 -14.01 8.42 -11.43
N LYS A 247 -14.92 7.49 -11.78
CA LYS A 247 -14.63 6.16 -12.34
C LYS A 247 -15.26 6.02 -13.74
N PRO A 248 -14.74 6.71 -14.78
CA PRO A 248 -15.42 6.83 -16.07
C PRO A 248 -15.60 5.49 -16.83
N LEU A 249 -14.75 4.51 -16.54
CA LEU A 249 -14.81 3.19 -17.17
C LEU A 249 -15.57 2.13 -16.36
N ALA A 250 -16.17 2.48 -15.21
CA ALA A 250 -16.82 1.53 -14.31
C ALA A 250 -17.94 0.70 -14.97
N LYS A 251 -18.68 1.32 -15.91
CA LYS A 251 -19.77 0.64 -16.65
C LYS A 251 -19.29 -0.26 -17.80
N THR A 252 -18.00 -0.33 -18.06
CA THR A 252 -17.46 -1.14 -19.17
C THR A 252 -17.13 -2.58 -18.77
N ASN A 253 -17.43 -2.97 -17.51
CA ASN A 253 -17.13 -4.29 -16.94
C ASN A 253 -15.66 -4.71 -17.16
N GLY A 254 -14.73 -3.76 -17.04
CA GLY A 254 -13.30 -3.98 -17.21
C GLY A 254 -12.80 -4.13 -18.64
N LYS A 255 -13.67 -4.02 -19.65
CA LYS A 255 -13.28 -4.15 -21.08
C LYS A 255 -12.14 -3.20 -21.47
N TYR A 256 -12.13 -2.00 -20.93
CA TYR A 256 -11.12 -0.97 -21.18
C TYR A 256 -10.27 -0.66 -19.93
N GLY A 257 -10.26 -1.59 -18.97
CA GLY A 257 -9.57 -1.41 -17.71
C GLY A 257 -10.37 -0.60 -16.68
N ASN A 258 -9.68 -0.21 -15.61
CA ASN A 258 -10.21 0.63 -14.54
C ASN A 258 -9.47 1.96 -14.55
N LEU A 259 -10.18 3.04 -14.78
CA LEU A 259 -9.65 4.40 -14.69
C LEU A 259 -10.29 5.08 -13.48
N LYS A 260 -9.46 5.65 -12.62
CA LYS A 260 -9.88 6.45 -11.46
C LYS A 260 -9.18 7.80 -11.50
N ILE A 261 -9.97 8.88 -11.43
CA ILE A 261 -9.48 10.25 -11.39
C ILE A 261 -9.98 10.83 -10.07
N GLY A 262 -9.07 11.27 -9.22
CA GLY A 262 -9.40 11.81 -7.90
C GLY A 262 -8.85 13.21 -7.71
N ALA A 263 -9.57 14.00 -6.91
CA ALA A 263 -9.11 15.29 -6.45
C ALA A 263 -9.67 15.58 -5.05
N GLY A 264 -8.94 16.36 -4.27
CA GLY A 264 -9.39 16.68 -2.93
C GLY A 264 -8.58 17.75 -2.24
N ILE A 265 -9.03 18.03 -1.04
CA ILE A 265 -8.47 19.04 -0.16
C ILE A 265 -8.36 18.51 1.26
N ASP A 266 -7.41 19.05 2.00
CA ASP A 266 -7.25 18.92 3.43
C ASP A 266 -6.90 20.30 3.98
N GLY A 267 -7.74 20.89 4.80
CA GLY A 267 -7.54 22.23 5.31
C GLY A 267 -8.00 22.40 6.72
N GLY A 268 -7.24 23.12 7.51
CA GLY A 268 -7.55 23.30 8.92
C GLY A 268 -6.66 24.30 9.62
N HIS A 269 -6.78 24.27 10.92
CA HIS A 269 -5.99 25.09 11.83
C HIS A 269 -5.46 24.23 12.98
N ARG A 270 -4.19 24.42 13.31
CA ARG A 270 -3.58 23.97 14.57
C ARG A 270 -2.83 25.12 15.20
N THR A 271 -1.53 25.24 14.98
CA THR A 271 -0.73 26.45 15.34
C THR A 271 -0.89 27.53 14.28
N ASN A 272 -0.92 27.11 13.01
CA ASN A 272 -1.13 27.95 11.83
C ASN A 272 -2.31 27.39 11.01
N ASN A 273 -2.86 28.22 10.13
CA ASN A 273 -3.74 27.73 9.08
C ASN A 273 -2.91 26.91 8.09
N PHE A 274 -3.46 25.77 7.66
CA PHE A 274 -2.85 24.95 6.64
C PHE A 274 -3.88 24.52 5.61
N PHE A 275 -3.38 24.25 4.40
CA PHE A 275 -4.22 23.82 3.31
C PHE A 275 -3.40 22.92 2.36
N VAL A 276 -3.89 21.74 2.10
CA VAL A 276 -3.36 20.79 1.13
C VAL A 276 -4.38 20.59 0.04
N THR A 277 -3.95 20.62 -1.21
CA THR A 277 -4.76 20.21 -2.35
C THR A 277 -4.00 19.21 -3.20
N GLY A 278 -4.72 18.28 -3.81
CA GLY A 278 -4.10 17.30 -4.66
C GLY A 278 -5.07 16.69 -5.66
N ALA A 279 -4.49 16.06 -6.66
CA ALA A 279 -5.22 15.32 -7.68
C ALA A 279 -4.41 14.10 -8.13
N TYR A 280 -5.11 13.06 -8.54
CA TYR A 280 -4.47 11.87 -9.06
C TYR A 280 -5.23 11.23 -10.21
N ILE A 281 -4.53 10.43 -10.97
CA ILE A 281 -5.08 9.52 -11.97
C ILE A 281 -4.46 8.14 -11.78
N GLY A 282 -5.30 7.11 -11.66
CA GLY A 282 -4.88 5.72 -11.61
C GLY A 282 -5.54 4.94 -12.73
N TYR A 283 -4.76 4.13 -13.43
CA TYR A 283 -5.25 3.28 -14.49
C TYR A 283 -4.71 1.86 -14.35
N GLU A 284 -5.58 0.89 -14.44
CA GLU A 284 -5.25 -0.53 -14.42
C GLU A 284 -5.91 -1.22 -15.62
N TYR A 285 -5.11 -1.94 -16.37
CA TYR A 285 -5.61 -2.75 -17.47
C TYR A 285 -4.81 -4.03 -17.62
N LYS A 286 -5.47 -5.17 -17.48
CA LYS A 286 -4.83 -6.49 -17.52
C LYS A 286 -3.65 -6.57 -16.55
N ARG A 287 -2.42 -6.63 -17.04
CA ARG A 287 -1.17 -6.73 -16.29
C ARG A 287 -0.52 -5.39 -15.97
N PHE A 288 -1.01 -4.31 -16.55
CA PHE A 288 -0.43 -2.99 -16.46
C PHE A 288 -1.16 -2.13 -15.42
N MET A 289 -0.40 -1.39 -14.64
CA MET A 289 -0.88 -0.32 -13.79
C MET A 289 -0.06 0.96 -14.03
N ALA A 290 -0.72 2.10 -13.96
CA ALA A 290 -0.09 3.41 -14.00
C ALA A 290 -0.80 4.34 -13.03
N ASN A 291 -0.05 4.97 -12.15
CA ASN A 291 -0.55 5.95 -11.19
C ASN A 291 0.25 7.23 -11.32
N PHE A 292 -0.44 8.35 -11.29
CA PHE A 292 0.13 9.68 -11.16
C PHE A 292 -0.62 10.39 -10.03
N GLU A 293 0.11 11.06 -9.15
CA GLU A 293 -0.48 11.90 -8.11
C GLU A 293 0.38 13.14 -7.93
N TRP A 294 -0.29 14.27 -7.77
CA TRP A 294 0.28 15.56 -7.47
C TRP A 294 -0.41 16.16 -6.26
N ALA A 295 0.35 16.83 -5.42
CA ALA A 295 -0.18 17.58 -4.29
C ALA A 295 0.68 18.81 -3.99
N GLN A 296 0.03 19.84 -3.45
CA GLN A 296 0.70 20.99 -2.87
C GLN A 296 0.09 21.36 -1.52
N ALA A 297 0.88 21.97 -0.67
CA ALA A 297 0.50 22.33 0.67
C ALA A 297 1.04 23.70 1.06
N ASN A 298 0.22 24.46 1.78
CA ASN A 298 0.60 25.70 2.44
C ASN A 298 0.41 25.50 3.93
N GLY A 299 1.45 25.71 4.75
CA GLY A 299 1.36 25.57 6.19
C GLY A 299 0.87 24.19 6.63
N TYR A 300 1.35 23.10 6.06
CA TYR A 300 0.78 21.76 6.24
C TYR A 300 1.02 21.12 7.61
N ASN A 301 0.09 20.29 8.02
CA ASN A 301 0.14 19.46 9.24
C ASN A 301 0.63 18.05 8.88
N GLY A 302 1.91 17.94 8.54
CA GLY A 302 2.52 16.70 8.06
C GLY A 302 2.71 15.62 9.13
N PRO A 303 3.39 14.50 8.80
CA PRO A 303 3.59 13.36 9.69
C PRO A 303 4.34 13.68 10.98
N SER A 304 5.09 14.77 11.00
CA SER A 304 5.75 15.29 12.22
C SER A 304 4.77 15.86 13.24
N GLY A 305 3.50 16.04 12.86
CA GLY A 305 2.47 16.58 13.73
C GLY A 305 2.53 18.08 13.93
N PHE A 306 3.29 18.79 13.11
CA PHE A 306 3.44 20.25 13.22
C PHE A 306 2.96 20.93 11.95
N SER A 307 2.09 21.91 12.09
CA SER A 307 1.86 22.89 11.03
C SER A 307 3.12 23.74 10.87
N SER A 308 3.39 24.18 9.66
CA SER A 308 4.56 25.00 9.32
C SER A 308 4.17 26.06 8.30
N ASP A 309 4.90 27.16 8.24
CA ASP A 309 4.68 28.23 7.25
C ASP A 309 5.20 27.86 5.85
N LYS A 310 5.62 26.61 5.65
CA LYS A 310 6.21 26.16 4.38
C LYS A 310 5.17 25.96 3.29
N HIS A 311 5.55 26.30 2.08
CA HIS A 311 4.82 26.03 0.86
C HIS A 311 5.47 24.87 0.12
N ALA A 312 4.98 23.66 0.34
CA ALA A 312 5.55 22.46 -0.25
C ALA A 312 4.73 21.96 -1.45
N SER A 313 5.36 21.25 -2.36
CA SER A 313 4.66 20.56 -3.45
C SER A 313 5.44 19.34 -3.94
N GLY A 314 4.77 18.44 -4.65
CA GLY A 314 5.43 17.32 -5.27
C GLY A 314 4.48 16.48 -6.11
N PHE A 315 5.04 15.51 -6.78
CA PHE A 315 4.28 14.53 -7.56
C PHE A 315 5.04 13.22 -7.64
N TYR A 316 4.33 12.16 -7.96
CA TYR A 316 4.97 10.91 -8.36
C TYR A 316 4.22 10.26 -9.53
N THR A 317 4.97 9.44 -10.27
CA THR A 317 4.43 8.51 -11.25
C THR A 317 4.91 7.10 -10.93
N THR A 318 3.98 6.15 -10.82
CA THR A 318 4.29 4.73 -10.65
C THR A 318 3.78 3.95 -11.84
N LEU A 319 4.65 3.12 -12.41
CA LEU A 319 4.29 2.14 -13.43
C LEU A 319 4.50 0.75 -12.87
N GLY A 320 3.60 -0.17 -13.16
CA GLY A 320 3.69 -1.56 -12.74
C GLY A 320 3.28 -2.51 -13.84
N TYR A 321 3.95 -3.67 -13.89
CA TYR A 321 3.63 -4.72 -14.82
C TYR A 321 3.78 -6.09 -14.17
N MET A 322 2.73 -6.92 -14.27
CA MET A 322 2.77 -8.30 -13.82
C MET A 322 3.51 -9.17 -14.84
N LEU A 323 4.76 -9.52 -14.55
CA LEU A 323 5.57 -10.41 -15.39
C LEU A 323 4.98 -11.82 -15.42
N THR A 324 4.51 -12.30 -14.27
CA THR A 324 3.78 -13.56 -14.09
C THR A 324 2.56 -13.32 -13.22
N LYS A 325 1.76 -14.34 -12.90
CA LYS A 325 0.66 -14.24 -11.93
C LYS A 325 1.13 -13.81 -10.52
N LYS A 326 2.41 -14.04 -10.19
CA LYS A 326 2.96 -13.80 -8.85
C LYS A 326 4.09 -12.77 -8.80
N LEU A 327 4.66 -12.39 -9.94
CA LEU A 327 5.80 -11.49 -10.01
C LEU A 327 5.43 -10.19 -10.69
N GLN A 328 5.56 -9.08 -9.97
CA GLN A 328 5.30 -7.73 -10.46
C GLN A 328 6.61 -6.92 -10.50
N LEU A 329 6.84 -6.27 -11.61
CA LEU A 329 7.88 -5.25 -11.78
C LEU A 329 7.25 -3.87 -11.60
N LEU A 330 7.97 -2.98 -10.90
CA LEU A 330 7.53 -1.62 -10.61
C LEU A 330 8.64 -0.62 -10.90
N ALA A 331 8.26 0.56 -11.34
CA ALA A 331 9.11 1.73 -11.44
C ALA A 331 8.36 2.96 -10.91
N ARG A 332 9.05 3.83 -10.16
CA ARG A 332 8.50 5.11 -9.68
C ARG A 332 9.52 6.22 -9.89
N TYR A 333 9.04 7.34 -10.37
CA TYR A 333 9.67 8.65 -10.24
C TYR A 333 8.86 9.48 -9.24
N ASP A 334 9.54 10.10 -8.28
CA ASP A 334 8.94 10.83 -7.17
C ASP A 334 9.76 12.09 -6.91
N GLU A 335 9.13 13.26 -7.02
CA GLU A 335 9.75 14.56 -6.79
C GLU A 335 9.01 15.34 -5.73
N PHE A 336 9.74 15.94 -4.81
CA PHE A 336 9.21 16.71 -3.70
C PHE A 336 10.05 17.95 -3.44
N ASP A 337 9.39 19.08 -3.42
CA ASP A 337 9.90 20.38 -2.98
C ASP A 337 9.37 20.67 -1.58
N PRO A 338 10.21 20.55 -0.54
CA PRO A 338 9.78 20.76 0.83
C PRO A 338 9.50 22.22 1.19
N ASN A 339 10.00 23.17 0.40
CA ASN A 339 9.69 24.58 0.53
C ASN A 339 9.99 25.34 -0.76
N ARG A 340 8.97 25.64 -1.55
CA ARG A 340 9.03 26.34 -2.84
C ARG A 340 9.61 27.77 -2.77
N GLU A 341 9.79 28.33 -1.59
CA GLU A 341 10.43 29.62 -1.38
C GLU A 341 11.96 29.53 -1.34
N ILE A 342 12.49 28.30 -1.24
CA ILE A 342 13.93 28.03 -1.15
C ILE A 342 14.37 27.34 -2.44
N ALA A 343 15.27 27.99 -3.19
CA ALA A 343 15.85 27.38 -4.39
C ALA A 343 16.80 26.22 -4.02
N HIS A 344 16.92 25.24 -4.91
CA HIS A 344 17.84 24.10 -4.79
C HIS A 344 17.62 23.25 -3.53
N ASN A 345 16.37 22.89 -3.25
CA ASN A 345 16.00 22.03 -2.14
C ASN A 345 15.19 20.81 -2.58
N ASN A 346 15.00 20.57 -3.87
CA ASN A 346 14.24 19.47 -4.40
C ASN A 346 14.84 18.10 -4.01
N GLN A 347 13.96 17.18 -3.73
CA GLN A 347 14.26 15.79 -3.41
C GLN A 347 13.62 14.89 -4.46
N ARG A 348 14.42 14.05 -5.12
CA ARG A 348 13.96 13.13 -6.17
C ARG A 348 14.28 11.71 -5.78
N GLU A 349 13.34 10.80 -5.94
CA GLU A 349 13.53 9.38 -5.74
C GLU A 349 13.20 8.62 -7.03
N TYR A 350 14.15 7.85 -7.53
CA TYR A 350 13.99 6.93 -8.65
C TYR A 350 13.96 5.51 -8.09
N SER A 351 12.81 4.88 -8.11
CA SER A 351 12.62 3.58 -7.48
C SER A 351 12.35 2.48 -8.51
N LEU A 352 12.99 1.34 -8.31
CA LEU A 352 12.66 0.09 -8.98
C LEU A 352 12.21 -0.92 -7.93
N GLY A 353 11.18 -1.70 -8.23
CA GLY A 353 10.61 -2.67 -7.32
C GLY A 353 10.28 -4.00 -7.98
N LEU A 354 10.45 -5.07 -7.21
CA LEU A 354 9.95 -6.39 -7.52
C LEU A 354 9.09 -6.86 -6.36
N ASN A 355 7.84 -7.23 -6.63
CA ASN A 355 6.94 -7.88 -5.68
C ASN A 355 6.75 -9.33 -6.08
N TYR A 356 6.97 -10.24 -5.15
CA TYR A 356 6.66 -11.66 -5.33
C TYR A 356 5.53 -12.05 -4.39
N PHE A 357 4.34 -12.29 -4.95
CA PHE A 357 3.12 -12.63 -4.24
C PHE A 357 3.05 -14.15 -4.04
N LEU A 358 3.49 -14.65 -2.89
CA LEU A 358 3.39 -16.08 -2.56
C LEU A 358 1.92 -16.49 -2.34
N LYS A 359 1.18 -15.67 -1.60
CA LYS A 359 -0.25 -15.83 -1.29
C LYS A 359 -0.96 -14.47 -1.35
N GLY A 360 -0.98 -13.85 -2.54
CA GLY A 360 -1.53 -12.50 -2.71
C GLY A 360 -0.87 -11.46 -1.79
N GLN A 361 -1.64 -10.53 -1.28
CA GLN A 361 -1.17 -9.56 -0.28
C GLN A 361 -0.96 -10.18 1.11
N GLY A 362 -1.48 -11.39 1.35
CA GLY A 362 -1.34 -12.09 2.62
C GLY A 362 0.08 -12.54 2.92
N LEU A 363 0.85 -12.88 1.89
CA LEU A 363 2.27 -13.23 2.00
C LEU A 363 3.01 -12.74 0.76
N ARG A 364 3.84 -11.71 0.94
CA ARG A 364 4.56 -11.05 -0.15
C ARG A 364 6.00 -10.75 0.23
N LEU A 365 6.93 -10.98 -0.70
CA LEU A 365 8.30 -10.48 -0.65
C LEU A 365 8.43 -9.26 -1.56
N ILE A 366 9.21 -8.28 -1.12
CA ILE A 366 9.36 -7.00 -1.79
C ILE A 366 10.85 -6.67 -1.88
N LEU A 367 11.36 -6.47 -3.07
CA LEU A 367 12.72 -5.96 -3.28
C LEU A 367 12.61 -4.56 -3.89
N ASN A 368 13.20 -3.57 -3.24
CA ASN A 368 13.25 -2.20 -3.76
C ASN A 368 14.68 -1.71 -3.86
N TYR A 369 14.96 -1.02 -4.96
CA TYR A 369 16.12 -0.16 -5.12
C TYR A 369 15.63 1.27 -5.30
N VAL A 370 16.21 2.22 -4.55
CA VAL A 370 15.86 3.65 -4.61
C VAL A 370 17.14 4.47 -4.73
N PHE A 371 17.25 5.22 -5.81
CA PHE A 371 18.24 6.29 -5.95
C PHE A 371 17.60 7.60 -5.48
N CYS A 372 18.19 8.19 -4.44
CA CYS A 372 17.75 9.44 -3.84
C CYS A 372 18.71 10.56 -4.24
N GLN A 373 18.22 11.49 -5.03
CA GLN A 373 18.92 12.70 -5.41
C GLN A 373 18.36 13.88 -4.61
N ASN A 374 19.24 14.70 -4.07
CA ASN A 374 18.84 15.84 -3.24
C ASN A 374 19.70 17.05 -3.56
N ASP A 375 19.05 18.16 -3.92
CA ASP A 375 19.78 19.38 -4.33
C ASP A 375 20.62 19.99 -3.20
N SER A 376 20.24 19.75 -1.93
CA SER A 376 20.92 20.30 -0.74
C SER A 376 21.75 19.29 0.05
N LYS A 377 21.70 18.01 -0.33
CA LYS A 377 22.42 16.92 0.36
C LYS A 377 23.10 16.00 -0.66
N ARG A 378 23.96 15.12 -0.17
CA ARG A 378 24.60 14.10 -1.00
C ARG A 378 23.58 13.07 -1.49
N ASP A 379 23.75 12.63 -2.70
CA ASP A 379 22.99 11.55 -3.28
C ASP A 379 23.21 10.24 -2.52
N SER A 380 22.19 9.41 -2.49
CA SER A 380 22.25 8.12 -1.81
C SER A 380 21.47 7.05 -2.57
N HIS A 381 21.86 5.81 -2.34
CA HIS A 381 21.21 4.62 -2.89
C HIS A 381 20.72 3.76 -1.74
N ARG A 382 19.53 3.21 -1.87
CA ARG A 382 18.95 2.27 -0.89
C ARG A 382 18.59 0.98 -1.60
N ILE A 383 18.97 -0.15 -1.03
CA ILE A 383 18.46 -1.47 -1.41
C ILE A 383 17.74 -2.03 -0.19
N MET A 384 16.50 -2.45 -0.37
CA MET A 384 15.65 -2.93 0.71
C MET A 384 14.97 -4.23 0.30
N LEU A 385 15.03 -5.22 1.18
CA LEU A 385 14.30 -6.48 1.04
C LEU A 385 13.23 -6.54 2.14
N GLY A 386 11.99 -6.45 1.74
CA GLY A 386 10.83 -6.41 2.63
C GLY A 386 10.05 -7.71 2.63
N THR A 387 9.38 -7.96 3.74
CA THR A 387 8.43 -9.07 3.93
C THR A 387 7.13 -8.52 4.46
N GLN A 388 6.02 -8.99 3.88
CA GLN A 388 4.68 -8.69 4.34
C GLN A 388 3.94 -9.97 4.67
N ILE A 389 3.27 -10.00 5.83
CA ILE A 389 2.44 -11.11 6.29
C ILE A 389 1.12 -10.53 6.82
N LEU A 390 -0.01 -11.10 6.40
CA LEU A 390 -1.35 -10.82 6.93
C LEU A 390 -2.01 -12.13 7.36
N LEU A 391 -2.30 -12.24 8.64
CA LEU A 391 -2.91 -13.42 9.26
C LEU A 391 -4.40 -13.21 9.50
#